data_7005844e90ec1dacb59f2c8f61a493d8
#
_entry.id   7005844e90ec1dacb59f2c8f61a493d8
#
_cell.length_a   1.000
_cell.length_b   1.000
_cell.length_c   1.000
_cell.angle_alpha   90.00
_cell.angle_beta   90.00
_cell.angle_gamma   90.00
#
_symmetry.space_group_name_H-M   'P 1'
#
loop_
_entity.id
_entity.type
_entity.pdbx_description
1 polymer ?
#
loop_
_entity_poly.entity_id
_entity_poly.type
_entity_poly.pdbx_seq_one_letter_code
_entity_poly.pdbx_strand_id
1 'polypeptide(L)'
;MGLRFKQVDVFTAKPFLGNPVAVVIGAEELDAAQMQRIAGWTNLSETTFLLKSSKADYRLRIFTPRHELPFAGHPTIGSAHAALESGFVSGKRKLVQECGAGLIELSLEDDGRIFLKGPPPKLQRLDGQIPSIPLLPGSKVIKVDVGPVWVVGEMSDARALADLKPDMSAI
;
A
#
# COMPACT_ATOMS: atom_id res chain seq x y z
N MET A 1 23.23 15.46 -5.22
CA MET A 1 22.31 15.78 -4.11
C MET A 1 21.85 14.46 -3.49
N GLY A 2 21.88 14.30 -2.17
CA GLY A 2 21.43 13.06 -1.53
C GLY A 2 19.91 13.03 -1.43
N LEU A 3 19.27 11.92 -1.80
CA LEU A 3 17.86 11.69 -1.56
C LEU A 3 17.63 11.30 -0.09
N ARG A 4 16.62 11.87 0.56
CA ARG A 4 16.19 11.44 1.88
C ARG A 4 15.40 10.15 1.77
N PHE A 5 15.72 9.17 2.60
CA PHE A 5 15.12 7.84 2.58
C PHE A 5 14.70 7.40 3.98
N LYS A 6 13.54 6.77 4.07
CA LYS A 6 13.07 6.06 5.27
C LYS A 6 12.53 4.69 4.88
N GLN A 7 12.70 3.72 5.77
CA GLN A 7 11.95 2.47 5.73
C GLN A 7 11.01 2.46 6.92
N VAL A 8 9.72 2.31 6.66
CA VAL A 8 8.66 2.33 7.67
C VAL A 8 8.05 0.95 7.77
N ASP A 9 7.90 0.46 9.00
CA ASP A 9 7.26 -0.81 9.30
C ASP A 9 5.80 -0.55 9.66
N VAL A 10 4.88 -0.86 8.74
CA VAL A 10 3.47 -0.47 8.83
C VAL A 10 2.64 -1.55 9.51
N PHE A 11 1.55 -1.16 10.20
CA PHE A 11 0.59 -2.02 10.91
C PHE A 11 1.17 -2.75 12.11
N THR A 12 2.22 -2.24 12.72
CA THR A 12 2.79 -2.82 13.93
C THR A 12 3.25 -1.74 14.91
N ALA A 13 3.20 -2.06 16.20
CA ALA A 13 3.88 -1.31 17.26
C ALA A 13 5.21 -1.98 17.68
N LYS A 14 5.53 -3.15 17.12
CA LYS A 14 6.75 -3.91 17.41
C LYS A 14 7.64 -3.91 16.17
N PRO A 15 8.90 -3.48 16.27
CA PRO A 15 9.82 -3.45 15.14
C PRO A 15 9.94 -4.80 14.43
N PHE A 16 9.99 -4.77 13.10
CA PHE A 16 10.20 -5.92 12.21
C PHE A 16 9.07 -6.97 12.17
N LEU A 17 7.88 -6.62 12.66
CA LEU A 17 6.70 -7.50 12.64
C LEU A 17 5.54 -6.97 11.79
N GLY A 18 5.75 -5.88 11.07
CA GLY A 18 4.77 -5.27 10.19
C GLY A 18 5.01 -5.52 8.70
N ASN A 19 4.48 -4.63 7.90
CA ASN A 19 4.67 -4.63 6.45
C ASN A 19 5.57 -3.46 6.04
N PRO A 20 6.83 -3.70 5.63
CA PRO A 20 7.79 -2.65 5.36
C PRO A 20 7.48 -1.93 4.04
N VAL A 21 7.69 -0.61 4.04
CA VAL A 21 7.66 0.23 2.84
C VAL A 21 8.88 1.15 2.81
N ALA A 22 9.50 1.27 1.64
CA ALA A 22 10.54 2.26 1.39
C ALA A 22 9.90 3.60 0.99
N VAL A 23 10.35 4.70 1.58
CA VAL A 23 9.84 6.05 1.31
C VAL A 23 10.99 6.97 0.92
N VAL A 24 11.00 7.44 -0.32
CA VAL A 24 11.92 8.45 -0.84
C VAL A 24 11.25 9.82 -0.72
N ILE A 25 11.90 10.76 -0.03
CA ILE A 25 11.31 12.05 0.34
C ILE A 25 11.90 13.18 -0.49
N GLY A 26 11.04 13.97 -1.15
CA GLY A 26 11.46 15.09 -2.00
C GLY A 26 12.04 14.60 -3.33
N ALA A 27 11.27 13.78 -4.03
CA ALA A 27 11.70 13.06 -5.23
C ALA A 27 11.35 13.80 -6.54
N GLU A 28 11.20 15.11 -6.51
CA GLU A 28 10.75 15.93 -7.64
C GLU A 28 11.67 15.83 -8.86
N GLU A 29 12.96 15.58 -8.66
CA GLU A 29 13.96 15.49 -9.73
C GLU A 29 14.03 14.09 -10.37
N LEU A 30 13.31 13.09 -9.84
CA LEU A 30 13.31 11.76 -10.38
C LEU A 30 12.22 11.58 -11.44
N ASP A 31 12.59 11.02 -12.57
CA ASP A 31 11.63 10.54 -13.56
C ASP A 31 11.05 9.16 -13.19
N ALA A 32 10.01 8.72 -13.91
CA ALA A 32 9.34 7.44 -13.64
C ALA A 32 10.29 6.23 -13.78
N ALA A 33 11.21 6.27 -14.73
CA ALA A 33 12.14 5.17 -14.96
C ALA A 33 13.18 5.07 -13.83
N GLN A 34 13.61 6.21 -13.30
CA GLN A 34 14.49 6.26 -12.12
C GLN A 34 13.77 5.74 -10.87
N MET A 35 12.52 6.17 -10.65
CA MET A 35 11.68 5.68 -9.54
C MET A 35 11.49 4.17 -9.63
N GLN A 36 11.18 3.65 -10.83
CA GLN A 36 11.01 2.21 -11.05
C GLN A 36 12.30 1.42 -10.78
N ARG A 37 13.47 1.95 -11.20
CA ARG A 37 14.76 1.30 -10.90
C ARG A 37 15.05 1.25 -9.41
N ILE A 38 14.76 2.34 -8.68
CA ILE A 38 14.91 2.38 -7.22
C ILE A 38 14.00 1.35 -6.57
N ALA A 39 12.72 1.27 -7.00
CA ALA A 39 11.78 0.29 -6.48
C ALA A 39 12.22 -1.15 -6.76
N GLY A 40 12.75 -1.45 -7.94
CA GLY A 40 13.35 -2.75 -8.25
C GLY A 40 14.57 -3.07 -7.38
N TRP A 41 15.40 -2.06 -7.10
CA TRP A 41 16.61 -2.23 -6.30
C TRP A 41 16.32 -2.44 -4.81
N THR A 42 15.35 -1.71 -4.22
CA THR A 42 14.93 -1.92 -2.82
C THR A 42 14.32 -3.30 -2.61
N ASN A 43 13.66 -3.82 -3.64
CA ASN A 43 13.01 -5.14 -3.68
C ASN A 43 12.02 -5.38 -2.52
N LEU A 44 11.43 -4.32 -2.00
CA LEU A 44 10.28 -4.39 -1.10
C LEU A 44 8.98 -4.52 -1.91
N SER A 45 7.90 -4.95 -1.27
CA SER A 45 6.59 -5.04 -1.95
C SER A 45 6.23 -3.73 -2.62
N GLU A 46 6.47 -2.59 -1.93
CA GLU A 46 6.36 -1.26 -2.52
C GLU A 46 7.46 -0.31 -2.05
N THR A 47 7.81 0.60 -2.96
CA THR A 47 8.63 1.79 -2.73
C THR A 47 7.83 3.02 -3.14
N THR A 48 7.81 4.03 -2.31
CA THR A 48 7.04 5.24 -2.53
C THR A 48 7.92 6.47 -2.68
N PHE A 49 7.40 7.46 -3.39
CA PHE A 49 8.07 8.71 -3.67
C PHE A 49 7.15 9.87 -3.28
N LEU A 50 7.57 10.62 -2.26
CA LEU A 50 6.88 11.82 -1.80
C LEU A 50 7.33 13.02 -2.65
N LEU A 51 6.34 13.71 -3.21
CA LEU A 51 6.51 14.91 -4.04
C LEU A 51 5.58 16.02 -3.53
N LYS A 52 5.91 17.25 -3.86
CA LYS A 52 5.01 18.39 -3.63
C LYS A 52 3.75 18.25 -4.49
N SER A 53 2.63 18.75 -3.99
CA SER A 53 1.36 18.84 -4.72
C SER A 53 0.85 20.27 -4.69
N SER A 54 0.19 20.67 -5.78
CA SER A 54 -0.59 21.91 -5.83
C SER A 54 -2.06 21.70 -5.47
N LYS A 55 -2.50 20.45 -5.30
CA LYS A 55 -3.91 20.06 -5.08
C LYS A 55 -4.15 19.41 -3.73
N ALA A 56 -3.09 19.00 -3.04
CA ALA A 56 -3.14 18.22 -1.81
C ALA A 56 -1.98 18.61 -0.89
N ASP A 57 -1.90 18.02 0.31
CA ASP A 57 -0.78 18.24 1.21
C ASP A 57 0.54 17.68 0.64
N TYR A 58 0.45 16.59 -0.12
CA TYR A 58 1.54 15.99 -0.87
C TYR A 58 1.03 15.10 -2.01
N ARG A 59 1.91 14.78 -2.94
CA ARG A 59 1.68 13.77 -3.96
C ARG A 59 2.50 12.53 -3.65
N LEU A 60 1.88 11.35 -3.81
CA LEU A 60 2.52 10.05 -3.64
C LEU A 60 2.52 9.27 -4.94
N ARG A 61 3.68 8.78 -5.34
CA ARG A 61 3.81 7.77 -6.38
C ARG A 61 4.24 6.46 -5.74
N ILE A 62 3.64 5.35 -6.13
CA ILE A 62 3.77 4.04 -5.50
C ILE A 62 4.24 3.04 -6.55
N PHE A 63 5.35 2.38 -6.30
CA PHE A 63 5.94 1.42 -7.24
C PHE A 63 6.16 0.07 -6.56
N THR A 64 5.72 -0.99 -7.23
CA THR A 64 6.23 -2.35 -6.96
C THR A 64 7.60 -2.50 -7.60
N PRO A 65 8.35 -3.60 -7.38
CA PRO A 65 9.56 -3.87 -8.14
C PRO A 65 9.39 -3.89 -9.67
N ARG A 66 8.16 -4.02 -10.18
CA ARG A 66 7.86 -4.21 -11.61
C ARG A 66 7.08 -3.09 -12.27
N HIS A 67 6.19 -2.40 -11.55
CA HIS A 67 5.31 -1.39 -12.14
C HIS A 67 4.77 -0.40 -11.09
N GLU A 68 4.27 0.73 -11.56
CA GLU A 68 3.60 1.73 -10.73
C GLU A 68 2.16 1.33 -10.43
N LEU A 69 1.73 1.54 -9.18
CA LEU A 69 0.35 1.35 -8.72
C LEU A 69 -0.36 2.70 -8.58
N PRO A 70 -1.64 2.79 -8.96
CA PRO A 70 -2.42 4.00 -8.74
C PRO A 70 -2.69 4.28 -7.27
N PHE A 71 -2.78 3.24 -6.45
CA PHE A 71 -3.03 3.30 -5.01
C PHE A 71 -2.64 1.98 -4.33
N ALA A 72 -2.19 2.08 -3.07
CA ALA A 72 -2.03 0.93 -2.17
C ALA A 72 -2.15 1.39 -0.71
N GLY A 73 -2.79 0.58 0.14
CA GLY A 73 -3.17 0.95 1.51
C GLY A 73 -1.97 1.15 2.45
N HIS A 74 -1.16 0.09 2.68
CA HIS A 74 -0.04 0.21 3.61
C HIS A 74 1.04 1.21 3.15
N PRO A 75 1.36 1.35 1.85
CA PRO A 75 2.29 2.39 1.41
C PRO A 75 1.78 3.80 1.67
N THR A 76 0.47 4.03 1.55
CA THR A 76 -0.16 5.31 1.88
C THR A 76 0.00 5.65 3.37
N ILE A 77 -0.27 4.70 4.28
CA ILE A 77 -0.11 4.89 5.73
C ILE A 77 1.36 5.15 6.09
N GLY A 78 2.28 4.30 5.60
CA GLY A 78 3.71 4.45 5.88
C GLY A 78 4.30 5.74 5.32
N SER A 79 3.86 6.16 4.14
CA SER A 79 4.31 7.42 3.54
C SER A 79 3.77 8.64 4.28
N ALA A 80 2.54 8.62 4.76
CA ALA A 80 1.97 9.69 5.60
C ALA A 80 2.76 9.83 6.91
N HIS A 81 3.09 8.70 7.56
CA HIS A 81 3.95 8.69 8.75
C HIS A 81 5.32 9.30 8.45
N ALA A 82 5.99 8.86 7.40
CA ALA A 82 7.29 9.37 6.99
C ALA A 82 7.26 10.87 6.63
N ALA A 83 6.18 11.32 5.97
CA ALA A 83 6.00 12.73 5.61
C ALA A 83 5.88 13.64 6.85
N LEU A 84 5.11 13.19 7.84
CA LEU A 84 4.94 13.90 9.12
C LEU A 84 6.24 13.91 9.91
N GLU A 85 6.86 12.77 10.13
CA GLU A 85 8.09 12.63 10.93
C GLU A 85 9.27 13.39 10.33
N SER A 86 9.36 13.45 9.00
CA SER A 86 10.42 14.18 8.29
C SER A 86 10.18 15.69 8.19
N GLY A 87 9.00 16.17 8.61
CA GLY A 87 8.59 17.56 8.42
C GLY A 87 8.30 17.94 6.95
N PHE A 88 8.09 16.93 6.06
CA PHE A 88 7.70 17.17 4.67
C PHE A 88 6.31 17.79 4.57
N VAL A 89 5.42 17.39 5.48
CA VAL A 89 4.12 18.03 5.72
C VAL A 89 3.99 18.43 7.19
N SER A 90 3.26 19.52 7.46
CA SER A 90 2.94 19.93 8.83
C SER A 90 1.87 19.02 9.42
N GLY A 91 2.00 18.68 10.73
CA GLY A 91 1.01 17.88 11.44
C GLY A 91 -0.35 18.57 11.47
N LYS A 92 -1.35 17.87 10.94
CA LYS A 92 -2.78 18.23 10.95
C LYS A 92 -3.56 16.99 11.32
N ARG A 93 -4.76 17.16 11.89
CA ARG A 93 -5.69 16.04 12.12
C ARG A 93 -6.18 15.38 10.83
N LYS A 94 -6.12 16.08 9.70
CA LYS A 94 -6.53 15.59 8.38
C LYS A 94 -5.45 15.94 7.36
N LEU A 95 -5.09 14.98 6.54
CA LEU A 95 -4.22 15.16 5.39
C LEU A 95 -4.94 14.72 4.13
N VAL A 96 -4.56 15.30 3.02
CA VAL A 96 -4.99 14.88 1.68
C VAL A 96 -3.75 14.47 0.90
N GLN A 97 -3.77 13.25 0.37
CA GLN A 97 -2.76 12.70 -0.53
C GLN A 97 -3.27 12.73 -1.97
N GLU A 98 -2.49 13.26 -2.89
CA GLU A 98 -2.71 13.07 -4.33
C GLU A 98 -1.98 11.80 -4.78
N CYS A 99 -2.66 10.91 -5.52
CA CYS A 99 -2.02 9.73 -6.15
C CYS A 99 -2.72 9.38 -7.47
N GLY A 100 -2.32 8.29 -8.11
CA GLY A 100 -2.91 7.82 -9.37
C GLY A 100 -4.42 7.51 -9.29
N ALA A 101 -4.95 7.18 -8.11
CA ALA A 101 -6.37 6.97 -7.87
C ALA A 101 -7.14 8.26 -7.51
N GLY A 102 -6.49 9.41 -7.50
CA GLY A 102 -7.08 10.70 -7.16
C GLY A 102 -6.66 11.20 -5.77
N LEU A 103 -7.56 11.90 -5.09
CA LEU A 103 -7.33 12.46 -3.75
C LEU A 103 -7.80 11.47 -2.69
N ILE A 104 -6.90 11.15 -1.76
CA ILE A 104 -7.14 10.24 -0.63
C ILE A 104 -7.11 11.05 0.66
N GLU A 105 -8.19 10.98 1.41
CA GLU A 105 -8.28 11.59 2.73
C GLU A 105 -7.66 10.67 3.79
N LEU A 106 -6.83 11.24 4.65
CA LEU A 106 -6.28 10.58 5.83
C LEU A 106 -6.67 11.36 7.08
N SER A 107 -6.92 10.63 8.17
CA SER A 107 -7.12 11.21 9.50
C SER A 107 -6.04 10.72 10.46
N LEU A 108 -5.58 11.63 11.32
CA LEU A 108 -4.63 11.37 12.38
C LEU A 108 -5.34 11.45 13.72
N GLU A 109 -5.27 10.39 14.48
CA GLU A 109 -5.79 10.34 15.84
C GLU A 109 -4.76 10.86 16.86
N ASP A 110 -5.23 11.24 18.06
CA ASP A 110 -4.37 11.79 19.11
C ASP A 110 -3.35 10.77 19.65
N ASP A 111 -3.62 9.48 19.47
CA ASP A 111 -2.72 8.37 19.83
C ASP A 111 -1.70 8.03 18.73
N GLY A 112 -1.64 8.80 17.66
CA GLY A 112 -0.71 8.64 16.55
C GLY A 112 -1.16 7.66 15.46
N ARG A 113 -2.34 7.03 15.59
CA ARG A 113 -2.87 6.17 14.53
C ARG A 113 -3.28 6.99 13.32
N ILE A 114 -3.00 6.43 12.14
CA ILE A 114 -3.35 7.03 10.85
C ILE A 114 -4.40 6.13 10.18
N PHE A 115 -5.51 6.72 9.79
CA PHE A 115 -6.55 6.08 9.01
C PHE A 115 -6.64 6.70 7.63
N LEU A 116 -7.01 5.91 6.65
CA LEU A 116 -7.28 6.38 5.31
C LEU A 116 -8.71 6.02 4.89
N LYS A 117 -9.31 6.89 4.09
CA LYS A 117 -10.53 6.61 3.38
C LYS A 117 -10.17 6.15 1.97
N GLY A 118 -10.06 4.82 1.80
CA GLY A 118 -9.73 4.21 0.52
C GLY A 118 -10.74 4.52 -0.58
N PRO A 119 -10.37 4.36 -1.85
CA PRO A 119 -11.31 4.46 -2.95
C PRO A 119 -12.44 3.42 -2.80
N PRO A 120 -13.65 3.70 -3.28
CA PRO A 120 -14.74 2.72 -3.21
C PRO A 120 -14.35 1.46 -4.01
N PRO A 121 -14.54 0.26 -3.42
CA PRO A 121 -14.18 -0.98 -4.09
C PRO A 121 -15.12 -1.27 -5.25
N LYS A 122 -14.57 -1.74 -6.37
CA LYS A 122 -15.35 -2.38 -7.42
C LYS A 122 -15.35 -3.87 -7.16
N LEU A 123 -16.54 -4.43 -6.92
CA LEU A 123 -16.71 -5.83 -6.57
C LEU A 123 -17.27 -6.62 -7.75
N GLN A 124 -16.67 -7.75 -8.06
CA GLN A 124 -17.16 -8.71 -9.05
C GLN A 124 -17.16 -10.11 -8.43
N ARG A 125 -18.34 -10.74 -8.39
CA ARG A 125 -18.42 -12.13 -7.97
C ARG A 125 -17.79 -13.01 -9.06
N LEU A 126 -16.96 -13.95 -8.63
CA LEU A 126 -16.40 -14.97 -9.50
C LEU A 126 -17.12 -16.30 -9.27
N ASP A 127 -17.53 -16.95 -10.36
CA ASP A 127 -18.04 -18.30 -10.30
C ASP A 127 -16.84 -19.24 -10.42
N GLY A 128 -16.49 -19.92 -9.32
CA GLY A 128 -15.40 -20.87 -9.29
C GLY A 128 -14.62 -20.92 -7.99
N GLN A 129 -13.64 -21.79 -7.95
CA GLN A 129 -12.68 -21.94 -6.85
C GLN A 129 -11.39 -21.23 -7.21
N ILE A 130 -10.68 -20.74 -6.22
CA ILE A 130 -9.30 -20.32 -6.41
C ILE A 130 -8.44 -21.59 -6.50
N PRO A 131 -7.70 -21.80 -7.61
CA PRO A 131 -6.87 -22.99 -7.75
C PRO A 131 -5.92 -23.15 -6.55
N SER A 132 -5.79 -24.38 -6.05
CA SER A 132 -4.88 -24.75 -4.96
C SER A 132 -5.15 -24.11 -3.58
N ILE A 133 -6.28 -23.41 -3.40
CA ILE A 133 -6.67 -22.84 -2.12
C ILE A 133 -7.95 -23.53 -1.62
N PRO A 134 -7.91 -24.24 -0.49
CA PRO A 134 -9.08 -24.92 0.09
C PRO A 134 -10.01 -23.88 0.74
N LEU A 135 -10.96 -23.38 -0.03
CA LEU A 135 -11.97 -22.46 0.47
C LEU A 135 -13.05 -23.22 1.26
N LEU A 136 -13.73 -22.50 2.15
CA LEU A 136 -14.92 -23.01 2.82
C LEU A 136 -15.96 -23.45 1.77
N PRO A 137 -16.55 -24.66 1.86
CA PRO A 137 -17.58 -25.09 0.93
C PRO A 137 -18.73 -24.09 0.84
N GLY A 138 -19.05 -23.65 -0.37
CA GLY A 138 -20.09 -22.64 -0.62
C GLY A 138 -19.64 -21.19 -0.39
N SER A 139 -18.37 -20.94 -0.02
CA SER A 139 -17.86 -19.59 0.09
C SER A 139 -17.88 -18.85 -1.24
N LYS A 140 -18.08 -17.55 -1.16
CA LYS A 140 -18.07 -16.68 -2.34
C LYS A 140 -16.64 -16.23 -2.63
N VAL A 141 -16.23 -16.39 -3.88
CA VAL A 141 -14.99 -15.79 -4.38
C VAL A 141 -15.33 -14.44 -5.00
N ILE A 142 -14.64 -13.41 -4.57
CA ILE A 142 -14.91 -12.03 -4.99
C ILE A 142 -13.63 -11.43 -5.55
N LYS A 143 -13.69 -10.89 -6.75
CA LYS A 143 -12.67 -9.99 -7.27
C LYS A 143 -12.93 -8.58 -6.73
N VAL A 144 -11.93 -8.00 -6.11
CA VAL A 144 -11.99 -6.68 -5.47
C VAL A 144 -10.95 -5.78 -6.13
N ASP A 145 -11.39 -4.74 -6.82
CA ASP A 145 -10.52 -3.69 -7.35
C ASP A 145 -10.59 -2.47 -6.43
N VAL A 146 -9.46 -2.18 -5.77
CA VAL A 146 -9.28 -1.04 -4.86
C VAL A 146 -8.01 -0.26 -5.22
N GLY A 147 -7.60 -0.32 -6.49
CA GLY A 147 -6.32 0.12 -7.02
C GLY A 147 -5.53 -1.12 -7.45
N PRO A 148 -4.87 -1.88 -6.62
CA PRO A 148 -4.57 -3.28 -6.90
C PRO A 148 -5.85 -4.12 -6.97
N VAL A 149 -5.80 -5.17 -7.79
CA VAL A 149 -6.90 -6.14 -7.95
C VAL A 149 -6.59 -7.37 -7.11
N TRP A 150 -7.53 -7.75 -6.24
CA TRP A 150 -7.44 -8.91 -5.37
C TRP A 150 -8.51 -9.93 -5.71
N VAL A 151 -8.20 -11.20 -5.50
CA VAL A 151 -9.18 -12.29 -5.45
C VAL A 151 -9.26 -12.75 -4.00
N VAL A 152 -10.44 -12.63 -3.41
CA VAL A 152 -10.68 -12.88 -2.00
C VAL A 152 -11.67 -14.03 -1.85
N GLY A 153 -11.32 -14.98 -1.00
CA GLY A 153 -12.19 -16.10 -0.63
C GLY A 153 -12.13 -16.36 0.88
N GLU A 154 -13.17 -16.97 1.42
CA GLU A 154 -13.27 -17.28 2.85
C GLU A 154 -12.77 -18.68 3.13
N MET A 155 -11.93 -18.84 4.15
CA MET A 155 -11.46 -20.12 4.66
C MET A 155 -12.22 -20.53 5.93
N SER A 156 -12.15 -21.81 6.28
CA SER A 156 -12.88 -22.37 7.44
C SER A 156 -12.52 -21.70 8.76
N ASP A 157 -11.25 -21.42 8.96
CA ASP A 157 -10.73 -20.81 10.18
C ASP A 157 -9.30 -20.28 9.99
N ALA A 158 -8.82 -19.51 10.97
CA ALA A 158 -7.49 -18.90 10.94
C ALA A 158 -6.34 -19.93 10.95
N ARG A 159 -6.55 -21.13 11.53
CA ARG A 159 -5.53 -22.17 11.56
C ARG A 159 -5.35 -22.78 10.17
N ALA A 160 -6.46 -23.06 9.48
CA ALA A 160 -6.42 -23.52 8.10
C ALA A 160 -5.68 -22.52 7.18
N LEU A 161 -5.84 -21.23 7.42
CA LEU A 161 -5.09 -20.18 6.71
C LEU A 161 -3.59 -20.21 7.05
N ALA A 162 -3.24 -20.36 8.34
CA ALA A 162 -1.84 -20.37 8.77
C ALA A 162 -1.07 -21.62 8.27
N ASP A 163 -1.76 -22.75 8.17
CA ASP A 163 -1.19 -24.03 7.70
C ASP A 163 -1.19 -24.14 6.16
N LEU A 164 -1.77 -23.16 5.45
CA LEU A 164 -1.88 -23.18 3.99
C LEU A 164 -0.50 -23.14 3.31
N LYS A 165 -0.30 -24.09 2.39
CA LYS A 165 0.89 -24.13 1.52
C LYS A 165 0.39 -24.07 0.06
N PRO A 166 0.13 -22.87 -0.47
CA PRO A 166 -0.38 -22.74 -1.83
C PRO A 166 0.67 -23.20 -2.85
N ASP A 167 0.20 -23.80 -3.93
CA ASP A 167 1.05 -24.03 -5.10
C ASP A 167 1.19 -22.72 -5.88
N MET A 168 2.32 -22.05 -5.65
CA MET A 168 2.63 -20.77 -6.29
C MET A 168 2.87 -20.89 -7.81
N SER A 169 3.02 -22.09 -8.34
CA SER A 169 3.16 -22.31 -9.79
C SER A 169 1.80 -22.28 -10.51
N ALA A 170 0.69 -22.40 -9.77
CA ALA A 170 -0.68 -22.38 -10.28
C ALA A 170 -1.34 -20.99 -10.24
N ILE A 171 -0.61 -19.99 -9.73
CA ILE A 171 -1.02 -18.59 -9.60
C ILE A 171 -0.16 -17.73 -10.55
#